data_6eda36b79e0b85d87fac8769af9d17da
#
_entry.id   6eda36b79e0b85d87fac8769af9d17da
#
_cell.length_a   1.000
_cell.length_b   1.000
_cell.length_c   1.000
_cell.angle_alpha   90.00
_cell.angle_beta   90.00
_cell.angle_gamma   90.00
#
_symmetry.space_group_name_H-M   'P 1'
#
loop_
_entity.id
_entity.type
_entity.pdbx_description
1 polymer ?
#
loop_
_entity_poly.entity_id
_entity_poly.type
_entity_poly.pdbx_seq_one_letter_code
_entity_poly.pdbx_strand_id
1 'polypeptide(L)'
;RGDDALWAMEEALRCPALGGVLLRMEAVPTGAAARLMVAAETGGTLGLLLRQEDATPLAEVATRWRISALAGAGALGDPRWSLALL
;
A
#
# COMPACT_ATOMS: atom_id res chain seq x y z
N ARG A 1 -14.09 10.03 1.19
CA ARG A 1 -13.46 10.72 0.06
C ARG A 1 -11.96 10.41 0.04
N GLY A 2 -11.41 10.39 -1.18
CA GLY A 2 -10.01 10.03 -1.34
C GLY A 2 -9.04 10.93 -0.59
N ASP A 3 -9.33 12.23 -0.55
CA ASP A 3 -8.46 13.19 0.15
C ASP A 3 -8.46 12.94 1.65
N ASP A 4 -9.61 12.59 2.21
CA ASP A 4 -9.72 12.28 3.63
C ASP A 4 -8.97 11.01 3.98
N ALA A 5 -9.02 10.01 3.10
CA ALA A 5 -8.30 8.76 3.31
C ALA A 5 -6.78 8.98 3.27
N LEU A 6 -6.31 9.78 2.32
CA LEU A 6 -4.89 10.11 2.23
C LEU A 6 -4.41 10.90 3.44
N TRP A 7 -5.22 11.85 3.89
CA TRP A 7 -4.89 12.61 5.10
C TRP A 7 -4.81 11.70 6.31
N ALA A 8 -5.79 10.81 6.46
CA ALA A 8 -5.80 9.87 7.58
C ALA A 8 -4.59 8.94 7.55
N MET A 9 -4.20 8.46 6.37
CA MET A 9 -3.01 7.62 6.22
C MET A 9 -1.75 8.40 6.61
N GLU A 10 -1.61 9.63 6.14
CA GLU A 10 -0.45 10.45 6.46
C GLU A 10 -0.32 10.66 7.97
N GLU A 11 -1.42 10.96 8.65
CA GLU A 11 -1.42 11.12 10.10
C GLU A 11 -1.09 9.82 10.81
N ALA A 12 -1.67 8.70 10.34
CA ALA A 12 -1.40 7.39 10.94
C ALA A 12 0.07 6.98 10.77
N LEU A 13 0.65 7.25 9.61
CA LEU A 13 2.06 6.91 9.36
C LEU A 13 3.03 7.65 10.28
N ARG A 14 2.65 8.83 10.75
CA ARG A 14 3.47 9.59 11.70
C ARG A 14 3.40 9.07 13.13
N CYS A 15 2.49 8.14 13.40
CA CYS A 15 2.30 7.61 14.74
C CYS A 15 3.28 6.48 15.02
N PRO A 16 4.29 6.68 15.90
CA PRO A 16 5.29 5.65 16.15
C PRO A 16 4.77 4.42 16.87
N ALA A 17 3.53 4.47 17.36
CA ALA A 17 2.91 3.33 18.02
C ALA A 17 2.35 2.30 17.03
N LEU A 18 2.21 2.66 15.75
CA LEU A 18 1.68 1.76 14.72
C LEU A 18 2.82 1.03 14.01
N GLY A 19 2.63 -0.25 13.73
CA GLY A 19 3.59 -1.03 12.97
C GLY A 19 3.45 -0.87 11.47
N GLY A 20 2.24 -0.60 11.00
CA GLY A 20 1.99 -0.42 9.57
C GLY A 20 0.62 0.15 9.33
N VAL A 21 0.44 0.74 8.15
CA VAL A 21 -0.82 1.32 7.69
C VAL A 21 -1.09 0.82 6.28
N LEU A 22 -2.28 0.33 6.03
CA LEU A 22 -2.70 -0.14 4.71
C LEU A 22 -3.86 0.71 4.23
N LEU A 23 -3.75 1.20 3.01
CA LEU A 23 -4.83 1.94 2.35
C LEU A 23 -5.04 1.40 0.97
N ARG A 24 -6.30 1.16 0.61
CA ARG A 24 -6.66 0.82 -0.77
C ARG A 24 -7.09 2.09 -1.49
N MET A 25 -6.40 2.42 -2.58
CA MET A 25 -6.71 3.61 -3.36
C MET A 25 -6.15 3.48 -4.77
N GLU A 26 -7.01 3.66 -5.78
CA GLU A 26 -6.59 3.54 -7.18
C GLU A 26 -5.96 4.84 -7.69
N ALA A 27 -6.61 5.96 -7.46
CA ALA A 27 -6.14 7.26 -7.94
C ALA A 27 -5.41 8.00 -6.82
N VAL A 28 -4.11 8.21 -7.00
CA VAL A 28 -3.28 8.91 -6.01
C VAL A 28 -2.88 10.26 -6.62
N PRO A 29 -3.27 11.37 -5.99
CA PRO A 29 -2.91 12.70 -6.51
C PRO A 29 -1.39 12.91 -6.61
N THR A 30 -0.99 13.76 -7.53
CA THR A 30 0.41 14.11 -7.71
C THR A 30 1.02 14.62 -6.40
N GLY A 31 2.15 14.06 -6.02
CA GLY A 31 2.85 14.45 -4.80
C GLY A 31 2.38 13.76 -3.54
N ALA A 32 1.21 13.09 -3.57
CA ALA A 32 0.70 12.43 -2.38
C ALA A 32 1.59 11.28 -1.93
N ALA A 33 2.12 10.49 -2.87
CA ALA A 33 3.01 9.37 -2.54
C ALA A 33 4.27 9.85 -1.84
N ALA A 34 4.84 10.98 -2.28
CA ALA A 34 6.03 11.55 -1.66
C ALA A 34 5.74 12.00 -0.23
N ARG A 35 4.58 12.59 0.01
CA ARG A 35 4.16 13.01 1.35
C ARG A 35 3.99 11.80 2.27
N LEU A 36 3.40 10.73 1.76
CA LEU A 36 3.24 9.50 2.53
C LEU A 36 4.59 8.88 2.88
N MET A 37 5.53 8.91 1.95
CA MET A 37 6.87 8.40 2.19
C MET A 37 7.56 9.17 3.33
N VAL A 38 7.49 10.49 3.31
CA VAL A 38 8.06 11.32 4.36
C VAL A 38 7.39 11.03 5.71
N ALA A 39 6.07 10.89 5.73
CA ALA A 39 5.35 10.57 6.95
C ALA A 39 5.76 9.20 7.51
N ALA A 40 5.92 8.21 6.64
CA ALA A 40 6.35 6.86 7.04
C ALA A 40 7.76 6.89 7.64
N GLU A 41 8.67 7.63 7.04
CA GLU A 41 10.03 7.78 7.55
C GLU A 41 10.02 8.47 8.91
N THR A 42 9.23 9.52 9.05
CA THR A 42 9.12 10.28 10.30
C THR A 42 8.59 9.41 11.44
N GLY A 43 7.58 8.60 11.17
CA GLY A 43 6.97 7.76 12.19
C GLY A 43 7.65 6.40 12.38
N GLY A 44 8.54 6.02 11.47
CA GLY A 44 9.13 4.68 11.48
C GLY A 44 8.10 3.59 11.21
N THR A 45 7.08 3.89 10.42
CA THR A 45 5.93 3.01 10.17
C THR A 45 5.93 2.58 8.71
N LEU A 46 5.57 1.33 8.46
CA LEU A 46 5.44 0.81 7.09
C LEU A 46 4.10 1.27 6.49
N GLY A 47 4.16 1.90 5.33
CA GLY A 47 2.96 2.28 4.59
C GLY A 47 2.77 1.38 3.37
N LEU A 48 1.58 0.87 3.19
CA LEU A 48 1.23 0.01 2.07
C LEU A 48 0.03 0.61 1.33
N LEU A 49 0.18 0.80 0.01
CA LEU A 49 -0.91 1.20 -0.86
C LEU A 49 -1.32 -0.01 -1.70
N LEU A 50 -2.57 -0.42 -1.55
CA LEU A 50 -3.13 -1.51 -2.35
C LEU A 50 -3.86 -0.90 -3.53
N ARG A 51 -3.44 -1.27 -4.74
CA ARG A 51 -3.99 -0.72 -5.97
C ARG A 51 -4.28 -1.84 -6.96
N GLN A 52 -5.12 -1.55 -7.95
CA GLN A 52 -5.34 -2.51 -9.03
C GLN A 52 -4.12 -2.56 -9.94
N GLU A 53 -3.95 -3.69 -10.62
CA GLU A 53 -2.77 -3.93 -11.45
C GLU A 53 -2.59 -2.89 -12.55
N ASP A 54 -3.69 -2.41 -13.11
CA ASP A 54 -3.66 -1.44 -14.21
C ASP A 54 -3.53 0.01 -13.74
N ALA A 55 -3.42 0.24 -12.44
CA ALA A 55 -3.23 1.59 -11.92
C ALA A 55 -1.87 2.15 -12.36
N THR A 56 -1.84 3.46 -12.60
CA THR A 56 -0.60 4.13 -13.01
C THR A 56 0.47 3.97 -11.92
N PRO A 57 1.67 3.48 -12.26
CA PRO A 57 2.72 3.32 -11.27
C PRO A 57 3.10 4.63 -10.61
N LEU A 58 3.42 4.56 -9.32
CA LEU A 58 3.88 5.69 -8.55
C LEU A 58 5.41 5.66 -8.49
N ALA A 59 6.05 6.80 -8.77
CA ALA A 59 7.51 6.88 -8.80
C ALA A 59 8.14 6.91 -7.42
N GLU A 60 7.43 7.47 -6.44
CA GLU A 60 7.98 7.74 -5.11
C GLU A 60 7.68 6.61 -4.12
N VAL A 61 7.80 5.36 -4.56
CA VAL A 61 7.62 4.22 -3.66
C VAL A 61 8.91 3.41 -3.59
N ALA A 62 9.20 2.85 -2.43
CA ALA A 62 10.42 2.08 -2.23
C ALA A 62 10.38 0.76 -2.99
N THR A 63 9.24 0.06 -2.94
CA THR A 63 9.06 -1.19 -3.66
C THR A 63 7.64 -1.28 -4.20
N ARG A 64 7.49 -2.08 -5.26
CA ARG A 64 6.18 -2.42 -5.81
C ARG A 64 6.08 -3.92 -5.92
N TRP A 65 4.92 -4.44 -5.58
CA TRP A 65 4.67 -5.87 -5.60
C TRP A 65 3.41 -6.16 -6.37
N ARG A 66 3.41 -7.27 -7.09
CA ARG A 66 2.19 -7.81 -7.71
C ARG A 66 1.72 -8.98 -6.87
N ILE A 67 0.44 -8.93 -6.49
CA ILE A 67 -0.19 -9.98 -5.71
C ILE A 67 -1.25 -10.63 -6.57
N SER A 68 -1.18 -11.95 -6.73
CA SER A 68 -2.13 -12.71 -7.53
C SER A 68 -2.62 -13.92 -6.74
N ALA A 69 -3.90 -14.20 -6.85
CA ALA A 69 -4.45 -15.42 -6.28
C ALA A 69 -4.05 -16.61 -7.13
N LEU A 70 -3.66 -17.71 -6.48
CA LEU A 70 -3.31 -18.95 -7.16
C LEU A 70 -4.51 -19.90 -7.15
N ALA A 71 -4.81 -20.50 -8.32
CA ALA A 71 -5.85 -21.50 -8.44
C ALA A 71 -5.36 -22.84 -7.89
N GLY A 72 -6.30 -23.73 -7.58
CA GLY A 72 -5.97 -25.07 -7.14
C GLY A 72 -5.34 -25.15 -5.77
N ALA A 73 -5.61 -24.16 -4.95
CA ALA A 73 -5.10 -24.11 -3.60
C ALA A 73 -5.68 -25.25 -2.78
N GLY A 74 -4.87 -26.02 -2.15
CA GLY A 74 -5.16 -27.03 -1.15
C GLY A 74 -6.52 -27.74 -1.20
N ALA A 75 -6.60 -28.87 -0.56
CA ALA A 75 -7.81 -29.71 -0.59
C ALA A 75 -9.04 -29.06 0.01
N LEU A 76 -8.87 -28.12 0.91
CA LEU A 76 -9.96 -27.45 1.61
C LEU A 76 -10.13 -25.99 1.19
N GLY A 77 -9.54 -25.62 0.05
CA GLY A 77 -9.69 -24.27 -0.46
C GLY A 77 -8.88 -23.23 0.30
N ASP A 78 -7.79 -23.62 0.93
CA ASP A 78 -6.89 -22.66 1.57
C ASP A 78 -6.42 -21.64 0.54
N PRO A 79 -6.52 -20.34 0.82
CA PRO A 79 -6.09 -19.33 -0.12
C PRO A 79 -4.59 -19.38 -0.33
N ARG A 80 -4.18 -19.30 -1.59
CA ARG A 80 -2.76 -19.23 -1.96
C ARG A 80 -2.53 -18.01 -2.82
N TRP A 81 -1.40 -17.38 -2.64
CA TRP A 81 -1.07 -16.12 -3.30
C TRP A 81 0.32 -16.17 -3.89
N SER A 82 0.48 -15.50 -5.01
CA SER A 82 1.79 -15.26 -5.60
C SER A 82 2.19 -13.81 -5.36
N LEU A 83 3.40 -13.60 -4.90
CA LEU A 83 3.97 -12.27 -4.71
C LEU A 83 5.15 -12.11 -5.66
N ALA A 84 5.15 -11.04 -6.42
CA ALA A 84 6.26 -10.74 -7.32
C ALA A 84 6.74 -9.32 -7.07
N LEU A 85 8.04 -9.17 -6.81
CA LEU A 85 8.65 -7.85 -6.69
C LEU A 85 8.89 -7.31 -8.10
N LEU A 86 8.37 -6.13 -8.34
CA LEU A 86 8.48 -5.50 -9.65
C LEU A 86 9.66 -4.55 -9.76
#